data_7f99dd617c346541a6ab4d2f8ef4b1f7
#
_entry.id   7f99dd617c346541a6ab4d2f8ef4b1f7
#
_cell.length_a   1.000
_cell.length_b   1.000
_cell.length_c   1.000
_cell.angle_alpha   90.00
_cell.angle_beta   90.00
_cell.angle_gamma   90.00
#
_symmetry.space_group_name_H-M   'P 1'
#
loop_
_entity.id
_entity.type
_entity.pdbx_description
1 polymer ?
#
loop_
_entity_poly.entity_id
_entity_poly.type
_entity_poly.pdbx_seq_one_letter_code
_entity_poly.pdbx_strand_id
1 'polypeptide(L)'
;YETETDAQNQVNPLPNSYTNTTIGAPQTIWINIRNVTTGCNSVSSFNIVVNPLPVAVTLLPIFECSIGTSTTQADFDLTVNENVTTAGATGVTVTYYLSLPDAQTPVNAITSPTTFLGNDGQTIYIRVEYTATGCYSTTTQLLRVTEGPTANVPQPLNYCDPNNDGFGIFDLDSTITAITGGQAGVTVTFHETETDAEIGANAKTSPYANIDINQQTIYVRVFYTTTGCSNFVELQLIVNPTPEATIPDDLHLCDYTGAVGYEPFDLTLVIPQVLGTINPATHVITFYNDATNAQQGINNITATSGYINGMINQETIYVRVETIATGCFDIVDFDIIVDPLPLITTPNYPQYSLCDKDQTKIGYEIFDLNSKVVDILLGQTGMSVTFYPSLT
;
A
#
# COMPACT_ATOMS: atom_id res chain seq x y z
N TYR A 1 -36.53 -66.46 33.35
CA TYR A 1 -35.68 -67.62 33.52
C TYR A 1 -34.48 -67.56 32.57
N GLU A 2 -33.36 -68.15 32.93
CA GLU A 2 -32.17 -68.23 32.06
C GLU A 2 -32.26 -69.42 31.04
N THR A 3 -33.04 -70.43 31.34
CA THR A 3 -33.21 -71.60 30.43
C THR A 3 -34.67 -71.87 30.14
N GLU A 4 -34.94 -72.50 28.97
CA GLU A 4 -36.27 -72.91 28.60
C GLU A 4 -36.80 -73.98 29.57
N THR A 5 -35.92 -74.87 30.01
CA THR A 5 -36.26 -75.96 30.97
C THR A 5 -36.73 -75.41 32.32
N ASP A 6 -36.02 -74.36 32.85
CA ASP A 6 -36.41 -73.70 34.08
C ASP A 6 -37.76 -73.00 33.91
N ALA A 7 -37.97 -72.34 32.78
CA ALA A 7 -39.24 -71.68 32.48
C ALA A 7 -40.40 -72.72 32.39
N GLN A 8 -40.20 -73.85 31.74
CA GLN A 8 -41.19 -74.90 31.63
C GLN A 8 -41.53 -75.51 32.99
N ASN A 9 -40.50 -75.72 33.83
CA ASN A 9 -40.64 -76.35 35.15
C ASN A 9 -40.98 -75.37 36.26
N GLN A 10 -40.98 -74.06 35.95
CA GLN A 10 -41.24 -72.98 36.89
C GLN A 10 -40.28 -72.95 38.08
N VAL A 11 -39.01 -73.34 37.85
CA VAL A 11 -37.92 -73.31 38.84
C VAL A 11 -36.91 -72.19 38.55
N ASN A 12 -36.20 -71.70 39.56
CA ASN A 12 -35.17 -70.66 39.42
C ASN A 12 -35.68 -69.39 38.70
N PRO A 13 -36.81 -68.78 39.11
CA PRO A 13 -37.28 -67.53 38.48
C PRO A 13 -36.28 -66.41 38.67
N LEU A 14 -36.05 -65.61 37.64
CA LEU A 14 -35.21 -64.42 37.69
C LEU A 14 -35.88 -63.28 38.51
N PRO A 15 -35.12 -62.47 39.24
CA PRO A 15 -35.67 -61.32 39.89
C PRO A 15 -36.14 -60.26 38.90
N ASN A 16 -37.03 -59.37 39.33
CA ASN A 16 -37.54 -58.29 38.47
C ASN A 16 -36.42 -57.30 38.00
N SER A 17 -35.33 -57.12 38.79
CA SER A 17 -34.12 -56.44 38.40
C SER A 17 -33.03 -57.50 38.16
N TYR A 18 -32.75 -57.76 36.89
CA TYR A 18 -31.79 -58.76 36.48
C TYR A 18 -30.58 -58.15 35.79
N THR A 19 -29.36 -58.60 36.17
CA THR A 19 -28.13 -58.26 35.48
C THR A 19 -27.78 -59.39 34.51
N ASN A 20 -27.53 -59.01 33.24
CA ASN A 20 -27.17 -60.00 32.21
C ASN A 20 -25.86 -60.70 32.57
N THR A 21 -25.80 -62.02 32.27
CA THR A 21 -24.60 -62.87 32.47
C THR A 21 -23.78 -63.03 31.19
N THR A 22 -24.34 -62.69 30.04
CA THR A 22 -23.66 -62.73 28.73
C THR A 22 -23.14 -61.39 28.36
N ILE A 23 -21.83 -61.31 28.11
CA ILE A 23 -21.13 -60.04 27.74
C ILE A 23 -20.95 -60.05 26.22
N GLY A 24 -21.29 -58.89 25.57
CA GLY A 24 -21.03 -58.65 24.16
C GLY A 24 -21.86 -59.47 23.15
N ALA A 25 -22.85 -60.25 23.60
CA ALA A 25 -23.78 -60.98 22.77
C ALA A 25 -25.20 -60.95 23.37
N PRO A 26 -26.23 -61.15 22.57
CA PRO A 26 -27.60 -61.27 23.06
C PRO A 26 -27.75 -62.44 24.04
N GLN A 27 -28.38 -62.23 25.17
CA GLN A 27 -28.75 -63.23 26.13
C GLN A 27 -30.25 -63.49 26.03
N THR A 28 -30.66 -64.75 25.86
CA THR A 28 -32.06 -65.13 25.81
C THR A 28 -32.65 -65.28 27.20
N ILE A 29 -33.74 -64.56 27.45
CA ILE A 29 -34.55 -64.68 28.66
C ILE A 29 -35.83 -65.39 28.33
N TRP A 30 -36.12 -66.43 29.11
CA TRP A 30 -37.34 -67.24 28.94
C TRP A 30 -38.39 -66.75 29.91
N ILE A 31 -39.66 -66.71 29.42
CA ILE A 31 -40.86 -66.36 30.19
C ILE A 31 -41.83 -67.48 30.23
N ASN A 32 -42.48 -67.67 31.38
CA ASN A 32 -43.60 -68.53 31.54
C ASN A 32 -44.83 -67.74 31.86
N ILE A 33 -45.89 -67.88 31.05
CA ILE A 33 -47.17 -67.20 31.27
C ILE A 33 -48.12 -68.28 31.72
N ARG A 34 -48.65 -68.17 32.97
CA ARG A 34 -49.55 -69.13 33.57
C ARG A 34 -50.92 -68.56 33.83
N ASN A 35 -51.97 -69.32 33.46
CA ASN A 35 -53.29 -68.97 33.86
C ASN A 35 -53.49 -69.51 35.32
N VAL A 36 -53.73 -68.57 36.25
CA VAL A 36 -53.77 -68.84 37.69
C VAL A 36 -55.00 -69.72 38.08
N THR A 37 -56.04 -69.71 37.26
CA THR A 37 -57.31 -70.43 37.53
C THR A 37 -57.25 -71.90 37.01
N THR A 38 -56.70 -72.08 35.81
CA THR A 38 -56.63 -73.36 35.14
C THR A 38 -55.34 -74.10 35.34
N GLY A 39 -54.28 -73.43 35.73
CA GLY A 39 -52.91 -73.92 35.85
C GLY A 39 -52.17 -74.13 34.54
N CYS A 40 -52.83 -73.95 33.40
CA CYS A 40 -52.19 -74.03 32.08
C CYS A 40 -51.11 -72.95 31.89
N ASN A 41 -49.96 -73.35 31.31
CA ASN A 41 -48.86 -72.41 31.05
C ASN A 41 -48.40 -72.48 29.60
N SER A 42 -47.73 -71.42 29.17
CA SER A 42 -47.06 -71.30 27.87
C SER A 42 -45.71 -70.62 28.08
N VAL A 43 -44.71 -71.08 27.34
CA VAL A 43 -43.33 -70.56 27.42
C VAL A 43 -43.00 -69.82 26.14
N SER A 44 -42.33 -68.67 26.27
CA SER A 44 -41.78 -67.82 25.18
C SER A 44 -40.45 -67.27 25.61
N SER A 45 -39.77 -66.55 24.71
CA SER A 45 -38.49 -65.91 25.04
C SER A 45 -38.32 -64.54 24.34
N PHE A 46 -37.47 -63.76 24.89
CA PHE A 46 -36.95 -62.56 24.26
C PHE A 46 -35.45 -62.43 24.58
N ASN A 47 -34.73 -61.59 23.74
CA ASN A 47 -33.32 -61.36 23.95
C ASN A 47 -33.09 -60.02 24.62
N ILE A 48 -32.16 -59.98 25.56
CA ILE A 48 -31.56 -58.74 26.11
C ILE A 48 -30.15 -58.65 25.56
N VAL A 49 -29.70 -57.40 25.23
CA VAL A 49 -28.35 -57.13 24.76
C VAL A 49 -27.87 -55.80 25.33
N VAL A 50 -26.64 -55.79 25.76
CA VAL A 50 -25.96 -54.57 26.14
C VAL A 50 -25.06 -54.16 24.99
N ASN A 51 -25.41 -53.08 24.30
CA ASN A 51 -24.63 -52.52 23.23
C ASN A 51 -23.50 -51.67 23.80
N PRO A 52 -22.26 -51.76 23.23
CA PRO A 52 -21.17 -50.89 23.63
C PRO A 52 -21.47 -49.45 23.29
N LEU A 53 -20.90 -48.54 24.07
CA LEU A 53 -20.87 -47.10 23.73
C LEU A 53 -19.79 -46.84 22.66
N PRO A 54 -20.01 -45.90 21.73
CA PRO A 54 -18.95 -45.43 20.85
C PRO A 54 -17.85 -44.70 21.66
N VAL A 55 -16.64 -44.75 21.12
CA VAL A 55 -15.53 -43.97 21.70
C VAL A 55 -15.74 -42.52 21.31
N ALA A 56 -15.58 -41.63 22.29
CA ALA A 56 -15.53 -40.17 22.06
C ALA A 56 -14.24 -39.64 22.72
N VAL A 57 -13.24 -39.31 21.91
CA VAL A 57 -11.90 -38.90 22.36
C VAL A 57 -11.92 -37.45 22.76
N THR A 58 -11.16 -37.09 23.81
CA THR A 58 -10.89 -35.70 24.18
C THR A 58 -9.99 -35.04 23.13
N LEU A 59 -10.39 -33.88 22.62
CA LEU A 59 -9.74 -33.22 21.52
C LEU A 59 -8.85 -32.05 21.99
N LEU A 60 -7.78 -31.78 21.23
CA LEU A 60 -7.03 -30.56 21.36
C LEU A 60 -7.86 -29.37 20.83
N PRO A 61 -7.59 -28.13 21.30
CA PRO A 61 -8.30 -26.95 20.77
C PRO A 61 -8.14 -26.79 19.25
N ILE A 62 -9.20 -26.31 18.59
CA ILE A 62 -9.12 -25.79 17.22
C ILE A 62 -8.68 -24.32 17.32
N PHE A 63 -7.69 -23.93 16.50
CA PHE A 63 -7.19 -22.57 16.42
C PHE A 63 -7.54 -22.01 15.06
N GLU A 64 -8.20 -20.84 15.03
CA GLU A 64 -8.51 -20.10 13.81
C GLU A 64 -8.14 -18.62 13.98
N CYS A 65 -7.91 -17.94 12.84
CA CYS A 65 -7.62 -16.53 12.84
C CYS A 65 -8.90 -15.71 13.02
N SER A 66 -8.78 -14.58 13.75
CA SER A 66 -9.89 -13.64 13.90
C SER A 66 -10.35 -13.09 12.55
N ILE A 67 -11.65 -12.80 12.44
CA ILE A 67 -12.27 -12.29 11.21
C ILE A 67 -12.57 -10.80 11.31
N GLY A 68 -12.31 -10.07 10.24
CA GLY A 68 -12.61 -8.64 10.14
C GLY A 68 -11.97 -7.83 11.25
N THR A 69 -12.77 -6.99 11.91
CA THR A 69 -12.35 -6.15 13.05
C THR A 69 -12.52 -6.84 14.41
N SER A 70 -13.04 -8.07 14.45
CA SER A 70 -13.18 -8.83 15.68
C SER A 70 -11.84 -9.37 16.13
N THR A 71 -11.57 -9.33 17.44
CA THR A 71 -10.39 -9.96 18.05
C THR A 71 -10.73 -11.26 18.75
N THR A 72 -12.03 -11.62 18.83
CA THR A 72 -12.53 -12.73 19.64
C THR A 72 -13.40 -13.71 18.87
N GLN A 73 -13.65 -13.49 17.57
CA GLN A 73 -14.49 -14.34 16.73
C GLN A 73 -13.73 -14.85 15.51
N ALA A 74 -14.02 -16.09 15.14
CA ALA A 74 -13.51 -16.72 13.92
C ALA A 74 -14.53 -17.71 13.36
N ASP A 75 -14.40 -18.02 12.06
CA ASP A 75 -15.15 -19.12 11.42
C ASP A 75 -14.39 -20.44 11.61
N PHE A 76 -15.06 -21.41 12.23
CA PHE A 76 -14.49 -22.71 12.54
C PHE A 76 -15.14 -23.82 11.70
N ASP A 77 -14.33 -24.71 11.18
CA ASP A 77 -14.79 -26.03 10.74
C ASP A 77 -14.69 -27.01 11.92
N LEU A 78 -15.83 -27.31 12.55
CA LEU A 78 -15.89 -28.21 13.69
C LEU A 78 -15.66 -29.67 13.28
N THR A 79 -15.72 -29.98 11.98
CA THR A 79 -15.63 -31.36 11.46
C THR A 79 -14.19 -31.83 11.24
N VAL A 80 -13.20 -30.95 11.30
CA VAL A 80 -11.77 -31.23 11.04
C VAL A 80 -11.22 -32.40 11.88
N ASN A 81 -11.80 -32.61 13.08
CA ASN A 81 -11.35 -33.62 14.03
C ASN A 81 -12.27 -34.85 14.12
N GLU A 82 -13.29 -35.03 13.24
CA GLU A 82 -14.25 -36.13 13.33
C GLU A 82 -13.60 -37.50 13.38
N ASN A 83 -12.61 -37.75 12.53
CA ASN A 83 -11.90 -39.02 12.51
C ASN A 83 -11.17 -39.30 13.84
N VAL A 84 -10.60 -38.26 14.46
CA VAL A 84 -9.96 -38.36 15.79
C VAL A 84 -11.03 -38.55 16.86
N THR A 85 -12.11 -37.78 16.80
CA THR A 85 -13.24 -37.81 17.74
C THR A 85 -13.83 -39.22 17.86
N THR A 86 -14.01 -39.88 16.74
CA THR A 86 -14.60 -41.23 16.65
C THR A 86 -13.58 -42.37 16.83
N ALA A 87 -12.27 -42.04 16.96
CA ALA A 87 -11.17 -43.01 16.89
C ALA A 87 -11.25 -43.93 15.65
N GLY A 88 -11.77 -43.40 14.52
CA GLY A 88 -11.95 -44.13 13.27
C GLY A 88 -13.11 -45.11 13.27
N ALA A 89 -14.04 -45.06 14.24
CA ALA A 89 -15.21 -45.93 14.28
C ALA A 89 -16.13 -45.70 13.07
N THR A 90 -16.66 -46.76 12.53
CA THR A 90 -17.65 -46.75 11.41
C THR A 90 -19.07 -46.94 11.93
N GLY A 91 -20.07 -46.50 11.16
CA GLY A 91 -21.48 -46.61 11.55
C GLY A 91 -21.88 -45.70 12.72
N VAL A 92 -21.16 -44.63 12.91
CA VAL A 92 -21.44 -43.56 13.87
C VAL A 92 -21.88 -42.28 13.16
N THR A 93 -22.70 -41.49 13.85
CA THR A 93 -23.06 -40.12 13.50
C THR A 93 -22.43 -39.17 14.52
N VAL A 94 -21.82 -38.07 14.03
CA VAL A 94 -21.25 -37.00 14.87
C VAL A 94 -22.15 -35.78 14.75
N THR A 95 -22.53 -35.20 15.89
CA THR A 95 -23.33 -33.97 15.96
C THR A 95 -22.78 -33.02 17.01
N TYR A 96 -22.95 -31.73 16.77
CA TYR A 96 -22.33 -30.65 17.52
C TYR A 96 -23.38 -29.78 18.20
N TYR A 97 -23.11 -29.36 19.45
CA TYR A 97 -24.04 -28.62 20.30
C TYR A 97 -23.34 -27.53 21.11
N LEU A 98 -24.12 -26.55 21.54
CA LEU A 98 -23.61 -25.45 22.39
C LEU A 98 -23.68 -25.81 23.90
N SER A 99 -24.40 -26.86 24.27
CA SER A 99 -24.51 -27.29 25.67
C SER A 99 -24.50 -28.82 25.83
N LEU A 100 -24.02 -29.29 26.98
CA LEU A 100 -24.07 -30.72 27.31
C LEU A 100 -25.49 -31.26 27.37
N PRO A 101 -26.50 -30.59 27.95
CA PRO A 101 -27.89 -31.08 27.94
C PRO A 101 -28.42 -31.30 26.52
N ASP A 102 -28.13 -30.37 25.58
CA ASP A 102 -28.56 -30.50 24.21
C ASP A 102 -27.88 -31.70 23.50
N ALA A 103 -26.61 -31.96 23.80
CA ALA A 103 -25.90 -33.12 23.28
C ALA A 103 -26.45 -34.45 23.85
N GLN A 104 -26.89 -34.45 25.10
CA GLN A 104 -27.48 -35.64 25.73
C GLN A 104 -28.87 -35.94 25.25
N THR A 105 -29.70 -34.94 24.97
CA THR A 105 -31.11 -35.07 24.54
C THR A 105 -31.33 -34.72 23.07
N PRO A 106 -30.42 -34.92 22.17
CA PRO A 106 -30.11 -34.41 20.81
C PRO A 106 -31.12 -33.38 20.28
N VAL A 107 -31.09 -32.19 20.90
CA VAL A 107 -31.89 -31.01 20.50
C VAL A 107 -30.96 -29.83 20.19
N ASN A 108 -31.40 -28.90 19.36
CA ASN A 108 -30.62 -27.67 19.02
C ASN A 108 -29.22 -27.94 18.46
N ALA A 109 -29.07 -28.97 17.62
CA ALA A 109 -27.79 -29.26 16.96
C ALA A 109 -27.35 -28.08 16.07
N ILE A 110 -26.05 -27.82 16.01
CA ILE A 110 -25.44 -26.87 15.11
C ILE A 110 -25.65 -27.34 13.67
N THR A 111 -26.33 -26.50 12.87
CA THR A 111 -26.76 -26.88 11.50
C THR A 111 -25.67 -26.66 10.44
N SER A 112 -24.68 -25.78 10.71
CA SER A 112 -23.56 -25.46 9.80
C SER A 112 -22.23 -25.71 10.52
N PRO A 113 -21.84 -26.97 10.78
CA PRO A 113 -20.63 -27.23 11.56
C PRO A 113 -19.32 -26.90 10.80
N THR A 114 -19.35 -26.85 9.46
CA THR A 114 -18.18 -26.53 8.63
C THR A 114 -17.88 -25.03 8.52
N THR A 115 -18.83 -24.17 8.92
CA THR A 115 -18.72 -22.71 8.87
C THR A 115 -19.35 -22.09 10.13
N PHE A 116 -18.92 -22.57 11.29
CA PHE A 116 -19.46 -22.12 12.57
C PHE A 116 -18.76 -20.87 13.07
N LEU A 117 -19.48 -19.75 13.18
CA LEU A 117 -18.97 -18.54 13.81
C LEU A 117 -18.86 -18.73 15.32
N GLY A 118 -17.62 -18.94 15.80
CA GLY A 118 -17.31 -19.21 17.20
C GLY A 118 -16.57 -18.07 17.88
N ASN A 119 -16.60 -18.09 19.23
CA ASN A 119 -15.89 -17.14 20.07
C ASN A 119 -14.63 -17.80 20.70
N ASP A 120 -13.62 -16.99 21.02
CA ASP A 120 -12.47 -17.48 21.80
C ASP A 120 -12.91 -18.07 23.13
N GLY A 121 -12.34 -19.22 23.48
CA GLY A 121 -12.67 -19.93 24.72
C GLY A 121 -14.02 -20.63 24.71
N GLN A 122 -14.77 -20.64 23.60
CA GLN A 122 -16.04 -21.34 23.48
C GLN A 122 -15.84 -22.86 23.46
N THR A 123 -16.68 -23.58 24.20
CA THR A 123 -16.70 -25.04 24.22
C THR A 123 -17.85 -25.57 23.38
N ILE A 124 -17.54 -26.44 22.43
CA ILE A 124 -18.51 -27.18 21.64
C ILE A 124 -18.64 -28.57 22.25
N TYR A 125 -19.89 -29.06 22.44
CA TYR A 125 -20.21 -30.39 22.91
C TYR A 125 -20.50 -31.28 21.71
N ILE A 126 -19.82 -32.43 21.64
CA ILE A 126 -19.88 -33.37 20.52
C ILE A 126 -20.53 -34.65 20.99
N ARG A 127 -21.57 -35.09 20.27
CA ARG A 127 -22.20 -36.39 20.45
C ARG A 127 -21.77 -37.34 19.33
N VAL A 128 -21.24 -38.49 19.71
CA VAL A 128 -20.93 -39.59 18.82
C VAL A 128 -21.95 -40.70 19.11
N GLU A 129 -22.72 -41.13 18.11
CA GLU A 129 -23.81 -42.07 18.29
C GLU A 129 -23.74 -43.20 17.26
N TYR A 130 -23.84 -44.47 17.69
CA TYR A 130 -24.03 -45.58 16.77
C TYR A 130 -25.41 -45.51 16.13
N THR A 131 -25.47 -45.38 14.81
CA THR A 131 -26.72 -45.27 14.03
C THR A 131 -27.62 -46.51 14.19
N ALA A 132 -27.02 -47.69 14.39
CA ALA A 132 -27.76 -48.97 14.52
C ALA A 132 -28.39 -49.15 15.91
N THR A 133 -27.83 -48.60 16.97
CA THR A 133 -28.26 -48.89 18.36
C THR A 133 -28.74 -47.71 19.13
N GLY A 134 -28.41 -46.48 18.68
CA GLY A 134 -28.69 -45.25 19.40
C GLY A 134 -27.82 -45.03 20.65
N CYS A 135 -26.86 -45.94 20.91
CA CYS A 135 -25.90 -45.74 22.00
C CYS A 135 -24.94 -44.63 21.69
N TYR A 136 -24.69 -43.72 22.62
CA TYR A 136 -23.88 -42.55 22.39
C TYR A 136 -22.89 -42.26 23.51
N SER A 137 -21.84 -41.54 23.17
CA SER A 137 -20.92 -40.88 24.09
C SER A 137 -20.78 -39.38 23.73
N THR A 138 -20.36 -38.58 24.69
CA THR A 138 -20.11 -37.15 24.46
C THR A 138 -18.70 -36.77 24.80
N THR A 139 -18.14 -35.81 24.05
CA THR A 139 -16.86 -35.15 24.32
C THR A 139 -16.98 -33.68 24.08
N THR A 140 -15.88 -32.95 24.20
CA THR A 140 -15.83 -31.49 24.01
C THR A 140 -14.68 -31.09 23.09
N GLN A 141 -14.90 -29.98 22.37
CA GLN A 141 -13.92 -29.30 21.55
C GLN A 141 -13.83 -27.85 22.00
N LEU A 142 -12.65 -27.39 22.39
CA LEU A 142 -12.39 -25.98 22.73
C LEU A 142 -12.02 -25.21 21.46
N LEU A 143 -12.61 -24.03 21.27
CA LEU A 143 -12.28 -23.10 20.21
C LEU A 143 -11.32 -22.04 20.72
N ARG A 144 -10.32 -21.69 19.91
CA ARG A 144 -9.35 -20.63 20.18
C ARG A 144 -9.23 -19.71 18.99
N VAL A 145 -9.35 -18.41 19.22
CA VAL A 145 -9.16 -17.37 18.21
C VAL A 145 -7.76 -16.77 18.40
N THR A 146 -7.01 -16.69 17.31
CA THR A 146 -5.72 -16.03 17.27
C THR A 146 -5.88 -14.69 16.55
N GLU A 147 -5.53 -13.59 17.21
CA GLU A 147 -5.55 -12.27 16.57
C GLU A 147 -4.53 -12.19 15.43
N GLY A 148 -4.91 -11.54 14.35
CA GLY A 148 -3.99 -11.14 13.29
C GLY A 148 -3.06 -10.01 13.75
N PRO A 149 -1.94 -9.77 13.07
CA PRO A 149 -1.04 -8.66 13.38
C PRO A 149 -1.72 -7.31 13.12
N THR A 150 -1.26 -6.27 13.80
CA THR A 150 -1.67 -4.90 13.48
C THR A 150 -1.23 -4.55 12.06
N ALA A 151 -2.14 -4.00 11.26
CA ALA A 151 -1.87 -3.43 9.95
C ALA A 151 -2.41 -2.01 9.89
N ASN A 152 -1.51 -1.01 9.89
CA ASN A 152 -1.88 0.40 9.83
C ASN A 152 -1.88 0.87 8.37
N VAL A 153 -2.84 1.72 8.01
CA VAL A 153 -2.87 2.36 6.69
C VAL A 153 -1.69 3.33 6.58
N PRO A 154 -0.75 3.11 5.66
CA PRO A 154 0.38 4.01 5.46
C PRO A 154 -0.02 5.28 4.71
N GLN A 155 0.84 6.30 4.73
CA GLN A 155 0.69 7.43 3.81
C GLN A 155 0.95 6.96 2.37
N PRO A 156 0.28 7.57 1.37
CA PRO A 156 0.56 7.29 -0.03
C PRO A 156 2.03 7.49 -0.39
N LEU A 157 2.56 6.65 -1.27
CA LEU A 157 3.84 6.89 -1.91
C LEU A 157 3.64 7.79 -3.11
N ASN A 158 4.41 8.89 -3.15
CA ASN A 158 4.36 9.86 -4.23
C ASN A 158 5.63 9.77 -5.09
N TYR A 159 5.46 9.83 -6.39
CA TYR A 159 6.53 9.88 -7.38
C TYR A 159 6.33 11.08 -8.28
N CYS A 160 7.39 11.88 -8.51
CA CYS A 160 7.36 12.94 -9.51
C CYS A 160 7.82 12.35 -10.84
N ASP A 161 6.98 12.47 -11.85
CA ASP A 161 7.16 11.87 -13.16
C ASP A 161 7.85 12.86 -14.12
N PRO A 162 9.13 12.66 -14.45
CA PRO A 162 9.89 13.63 -15.24
C PRO A 162 9.55 13.61 -16.73
N ASN A 163 8.91 12.57 -17.24
CA ASN A 163 8.51 12.42 -18.64
C ASN A 163 7.00 12.46 -18.84
N ASN A 164 6.23 12.62 -17.76
CA ASN A 164 4.78 12.75 -17.74
C ASN A 164 4.05 11.59 -18.46
N ASP A 165 4.60 10.35 -18.39
CA ASP A 165 3.98 9.16 -18.96
C ASP A 165 3.00 8.45 -18.00
N GLY A 166 2.94 8.90 -16.74
CA GLY A 166 2.07 8.36 -15.70
C GLY A 166 2.62 7.14 -14.99
N PHE A 167 3.90 6.81 -15.18
CA PHE A 167 4.55 5.67 -14.55
C PHE A 167 5.74 6.09 -13.69
N GLY A 168 5.94 5.36 -12.59
CA GLY A 168 7.02 5.62 -11.63
C GLY A 168 7.52 4.36 -10.95
N ILE A 169 8.61 4.49 -10.22
CA ILE A 169 9.21 3.40 -9.45
C ILE A 169 9.10 3.73 -7.97
N PHE A 170 8.50 2.83 -7.19
CA PHE A 170 8.17 3.03 -5.79
C PHE A 170 8.96 2.07 -4.89
N ASP A 171 9.52 2.58 -3.83
CA ASP A 171 10.11 1.78 -2.76
C ASP A 171 8.99 1.36 -1.77
N LEU A 172 8.37 0.20 -2.04
CA LEU A 172 7.31 -0.34 -1.19
C LEU A 172 7.82 -0.66 0.23
N ASP A 173 9.06 -1.12 0.35
CA ASP A 173 9.65 -1.53 1.62
C ASP A 173 9.79 -0.36 2.60
N SER A 174 9.88 0.88 2.10
CA SER A 174 9.91 2.08 2.93
C SER A 174 8.67 2.25 3.81
N THR A 175 7.53 1.61 3.44
CA THR A 175 6.26 1.69 4.16
C THR A 175 6.12 0.65 5.28
N ILE A 176 6.96 -0.40 5.30
CA ILE A 176 6.83 -1.55 6.21
C ILE A 176 6.76 -1.14 7.68
N THR A 177 7.62 -0.22 8.11
CA THR A 177 7.64 0.24 9.51
C THR A 177 6.35 0.97 9.89
N ALA A 178 5.82 1.80 8.98
CA ALA A 178 4.55 2.51 9.20
C ALA A 178 3.38 1.53 9.27
N ILE A 179 3.34 0.54 8.36
CA ILE A 179 2.30 -0.48 8.28
C ILE A 179 2.30 -1.35 9.54
N THR A 180 3.46 -1.86 9.95
CA THR A 180 3.56 -2.80 11.07
C THR A 180 3.60 -2.12 12.44
N GLY A 181 3.82 -0.80 12.49
CA GLY A 181 4.09 -0.09 13.75
C GLY A 181 5.36 -0.58 14.45
N GLY A 182 6.28 -1.24 13.74
CA GLY A 182 7.48 -1.85 14.29
C GLY A 182 7.24 -3.19 15.01
N GLN A 183 6.08 -3.82 14.81
CA GLN A 183 5.73 -5.11 15.43
C GLN A 183 6.71 -6.21 14.98
N ALA A 184 7.23 -7.00 15.94
CA ALA A 184 8.14 -8.10 15.66
C ALA A 184 7.40 -9.39 15.26
N GLY A 185 8.08 -10.27 14.50
CA GLY A 185 7.56 -11.59 14.13
C GLY A 185 6.50 -11.57 13.02
N VAL A 186 6.35 -10.44 12.33
CA VAL A 186 5.46 -10.27 11.20
C VAL A 186 6.23 -10.23 9.89
N THR A 187 5.58 -10.65 8.82
CA THR A 187 6.03 -10.50 7.43
C THR A 187 5.03 -9.66 6.68
N VAL A 188 5.52 -8.80 5.78
CA VAL A 188 4.71 -7.95 4.90
C VAL A 188 4.92 -8.42 3.47
N THR A 189 3.83 -8.53 2.71
CA THR A 189 3.85 -8.79 1.27
C THR A 189 2.91 -7.83 0.56
N PHE A 190 3.28 -7.47 -0.67
CA PHE A 190 2.58 -6.49 -1.50
C PHE A 190 1.96 -7.19 -2.70
N HIS A 191 0.73 -6.84 -3.07
CA HIS A 191 -0.02 -7.52 -4.12
C HIS A 191 -0.80 -6.51 -4.98
N GLU A 192 -1.02 -6.85 -6.26
CA GLU A 192 -1.79 -5.99 -7.19
C GLU A 192 -3.30 -6.16 -7.03
N THR A 193 -3.74 -7.28 -6.46
CA THR A 193 -5.16 -7.57 -6.25
C THR A 193 -5.44 -7.98 -4.80
N GLU A 194 -6.64 -7.67 -4.32
CA GLU A 194 -7.11 -8.08 -3.00
C GLU A 194 -7.08 -9.60 -2.85
N THR A 195 -7.56 -10.32 -3.87
CA THR A 195 -7.57 -11.80 -3.87
C THR A 195 -6.16 -12.39 -3.74
N ASP A 196 -5.16 -11.83 -4.43
CA ASP A 196 -3.78 -12.30 -4.29
C ASP A 196 -3.23 -12.05 -2.88
N ALA A 197 -3.59 -10.92 -2.26
CA ALA A 197 -3.23 -10.61 -0.89
C ALA A 197 -3.87 -11.60 0.09
N GLU A 198 -5.17 -11.91 -0.07
CA GLU A 198 -5.90 -12.85 0.78
C GLU A 198 -5.26 -14.24 0.79
N ILE A 199 -4.92 -14.77 -0.39
CA ILE A 199 -4.33 -16.11 -0.51
C ILE A 199 -2.80 -16.12 -0.43
N GLY A 200 -2.15 -14.92 -0.38
CA GLY A 200 -0.69 -14.77 -0.32
C GLY A 200 0.03 -15.16 -1.61
N ALA A 201 -0.64 -15.03 -2.77
CA ALA A 201 -0.07 -15.34 -4.08
C ALA A 201 0.49 -14.10 -4.78
N ASN A 202 1.32 -14.29 -5.81
CA ASN A 202 1.80 -13.26 -6.74
C ASN A 202 2.39 -12.01 -6.05
N ALA A 203 3.08 -12.20 -4.92
CA ALA A 203 3.70 -11.09 -4.17
C ALA A 203 4.69 -10.31 -5.04
N LYS A 204 4.66 -8.98 -4.92
CA LYS A 204 5.54 -8.05 -5.63
C LYS A 204 6.76 -7.69 -4.78
N THR A 205 7.85 -7.40 -5.46
CA THR A 205 9.11 -7.00 -4.83
C THR A 205 9.30 -5.49 -4.89
N SER A 206 10.01 -4.93 -3.91
CA SER A 206 10.50 -3.55 -3.95
C SER A 206 11.89 -3.53 -4.64
N PRO A 207 12.21 -2.51 -5.48
CA PRO A 207 11.32 -1.46 -5.95
C PRO A 207 10.28 -1.97 -6.97
N TYR A 208 9.11 -1.31 -7.02
CA TYR A 208 7.97 -1.70 -7.85
C TYR A 208 7.59 -0.58 -8.83
N ALA A 209 7.40 -0.91 -10.11
CA ALA A 209 6.84 0.02 -11.11
C ALA A 209 5.32 -0.16 -11.16
N ASN A 210 4.57 0.96 -11.07
CA ASN A 210 3.12 0.91 -11.22
C ASN A 210 2.71 0.44 -12.63
N ILE A 211 1.58 -0.26 -12.71
CA ILE A 211 1.01 -0.76 -13.98
C ILE A 211 -0.23 0.03 -14.40
N ASP A 212 -0.86 0.73 -13.48
CA ASP A 212 -1.99 1.64 -13.74
C ASP A 212 -1.48 3.08 -13.83
N ILE A 213 -1.93 3.79 -14.86
CA ILE A 213 -1.47 5.16 -15.14
C ILE A 213 -1.89 6.13 -14.03
N ASN A 214 -0.97 6.97 -13.56
CA ASN A 214 -1.12 8.04 -12.57
C ASN A 214 -1.40 7.59 -11.14
N GLN A 215 -2.17 6.52 -10.92
CA GLN A 215 -2.50 6.06 -9.57
C GLN A 215 -2.79 4.56 -9.57
N GLN A 216 -2.25 3.86 -8.56
CA GLN A 216 -2.51 2.43 -8.35
C GLN A 216 -2.68 2.13 -6.87
N THR A 217 -3.60 1.21 -6.56
CA THR A 217 -3.72 0.63 -5.21
C THR A 217 -2.91 -0.66 -5.13
N ILE A 218 -2.09 -0.78 -4.12
CA ILE A 218 -1.39 -2.01 -3.74
C ILE A 218 -2.05 -2.56 -2.47
N TYR A 219 -2.41 -3.83 -2.49
CA TYR A 219 -2.97 -4.55 -1.35
C TYR A 219 -1.85 -5.15 -0.53
N VAL A 220 -1.78 -4.79 0.73
CA VAL A 220 -0.70 -5.19 1.63
C VAL A 220 -1.21 -6.21 2.61
N ARG A 221 -0.57 -7.39 2.63
CA ARG A 221 -0.81 -8.44 3.61
C ARG A 221 0.27 -8.39 4.68
N VAL A 222 -0.14 -8.29 5.93
CA VAL A 222 0.73 -8.42 7.11
C VAL A 222 0.34 -9.71 7.83
N PHE A 223 1.29 -10.59 8.11
CA PHE A 223 0.97 -11.88 8.73
C PHE A 223 2.04 -12.35 9.71
N TYR A 224 1.62 -13.13 10.72
CA TYR A 224 2.54 -13.84 11.60
C TYR A 224 3.08 -15.08 10.92
N THR A 225 4.40 -15.25 10.88
CA THR A 225 5.04 -16.43 10.29
C THR A 225 4.74 -17.72 11.05
N THR A 226 4.39 -17.62 12.34
CA THR A 226 4.15 -18.76 13.23
C THR A 226 2.72 -19.31 13.14
N THR A 227 1.73 -18.44 12.98
CA THR A 227 0.30 -18.82 12.98
C THR A 227 -0.33 -18.70 11.60
N GLY A 228 0.25 -17.92 10.70
CA GLY A 228 -0.32 -17.59 9.40
C GLY A 228 -1.44 -16.55 9.44
N CYS A 229 -1.89 -16.14 10.64
CA CYS A 229 -2.93 -15.14 10.78
C CYS A 229 -2.49 -13.80 10.18
N SER A 230 -3.35 -13.19 9.38
CA SER A 230 -3.04 -12.00 8.59
C SER A 230 -4.09 -10.91 8.75
N ASN A 231 -3.66 -9.66 8.54
CA ASN A 231 -4.49 -8.50 8.32
C ASN A 231 -4.05 -7.77 7.07
N PHE A 232 -4.92 -6.92 6.52
CA PHE A 232 -4.75 -6.28 5.23
C PHE A 232 -4.93 -4.79 5.33
N VAL A 233 -4.17 -4.04 4.52
CA VAL A 233 -4.36 -2.60 4.31
C VAL A 233 -4.06 -2.27 2.86
N GLU A 234 -4.53 -1.10 2.41
CA GLU A 234 -4.24 -0.56 1.10
C GLU A 234 -3.11 0.47 1.18
N LEU A 235 -2.22 0.45 0.19
CA LEU A 235 -1.19 1.44 -0.05
C LEU A 235 -1.48 2.11 -1.39
N GLN A 236 -1.62 3.43 -1.40
CA GLN A 236 -1.80 4.20 -2.62
C GLN A 236 -0.44 4.59 -3.21
N LEU A 237 -0.23 4.30 -4.48
CA LEU A 237 0.86 4.81 -5.30
C LEU A 237 0.32 5.96 -6.14
N ILE A 238 0.97 7.12 -6.08
CA ILE A 238 0.54 8.33 -6.80
C ILE A 238 1.70 8.84 -7.63
N VAL A 239 1.49 8.92 -8.94
CA VAL A 239 2.43 9.52 -9.90
C VAL A 239 1.96 10.94 -10.18
N ASN A 240 2.76 11.91 -9.77
CA ASN A 240 2.46 13.33 -9.95
C ASN A 240 3.20 13.86 -11.18
N PRO A 241 2.54 14.60 -12.07
CA PRO A 241 3.20 15.21 -13.21
C PRO A 241 4.22 16.25 -12.76
N THR A 242 5.34 16.29 -13.47
CA THR A 242 6.37 17.32 -13.32
C THR A 242 6.04 18.50 -14.24
N PRO A 243 6.15 19.77 -13.78
CA PRO A 243 5.97 20.92 -14.66
C PRO A 243 7.02 20.89 -15.77
N GLU A 244 6.66 21.35 -16.97
CA GLU A 244 7.57 21.46 -18.10
C GLU A 244 8.02 22.93 -18.26
N ALA A 245 9.10 23.31 -17.61
CA ALA A 245 9.66 24.65 -17.71
C ALA A 245 10.31 24.87 -19.08
N THR A 246 10.17 26.08 -19.61
CA THR A 246 10.78 26.47 -20.90
C THR A 246 12.11 27.19 -20.64
N ILE A 247 13.17 26.80 -21.37
CA ILE A 247 14.46 27.51 -21.34
C ILE A 247 14.23 28.92 -21.87
N PRO A 248 14.51 29.98 -21.09
CA PRO A 248 14.37 31.36 -21.54
C PRO A 248 15.57 31.81 -22.36
N ASP A 249 15.43 32.98 -23.02
CA ASP A 249 16.56 33.66 -23.62
C ASP A 249 17.53 34.21 -22.54
N ASP A 250 18.82 34.32 -22.89
CA ASP A 250 19.83 34.91 -22.04
C ASP A 250 19.53 36.40 -21.78
N LEU A 251 19.95 36.92 -20.63
CA LEU A 251 19.85 38.35 -20.31
C LEU A 251 21.17 39.04 -20.54
N HIS A 252 21.13 40.10 -21.33
CA HIS A 252 22.26 40.92 -21.68
C HIS A 252 22.18 42.33 -21.08
N LEU A 253 23.23 42.81 -20.41
CA LEU A 253 23.41 44.17 -19.99
C LEU A 253 24.76 44.71 -20.44
N CYS A 254 24.81 46.00 -20.82
CA CYS A 254 26.08 46.64 -21.12
C CYS A 254 26.80 47.03 -19.82
N ASP A 255 28.13 46.99 -19.82
CA ASP A 255 29.03 47.29 -18.69
C ASP A 255 29.07 48.82 -18.39
N TYR A 256 28.01 49.34 -17.71
CA TYR A 256 27.85 50.76 -17.42
C TYR A 256 28.23 51.16 -16.00
N THR A 257 28.22 50.23 -15.03
CA THR A 257 28.36 50.64 -13.61
C THR A 257 29.78 50.97 -13.20
N GLY A 258 30.77 50.72 -14.04
CA GLY A 258 32.17 50.93 -13.75
C GLY A 258 32.83 49.86 -12.88
N ALA A 259 32.07 48.87 -12.44
CA ALA A 259 32.58 47.62 -11.87
C ALA A 259 32.75 46.62 -13.01
N VAL A 260 33.86 46.65 -13.72
CA VAL A 260 34.10 45.92 -14.96
C VAL A 260 33.60 44.47 -14.91
N GLY A 261 32.63 44.17 -15.77
CA GLY A 261 32.02 42.87 -15.90
C GLY A 261 30.99 42.49 -14.84
N TYR A 262 30.49 43.43 -14.03
CA TYR A 262 29.45 43.23 -13.01
C TYR A 262 28.31 44.25 -13.16
N GLU A 263 27.07 43.72 -13.38
CA GLU A 263 25.88 44.55 -13.58
C GLU A 263 24.66 44.01 -12.79
N PRO A 264 23.70 44.88 -12.39
CA PRO A 264 22.49 44.44 -11.68
C PRO A 264 21.42 43.95 -12.65
N PHE A 265 21.22 42.63 -12.73
CA PHE A 265 20.21 41.97 -13.57
C PHE A 265 18.85 41.88 -12.87
N ASP A 266 17.77 42.07 -13.61
CA ASP A 266 16.41 41.74 -13.18
C ASP A 266 16.06 40.36 -13.70
N LEU A 267 16.25 39.33 -12.85
CA LEU A 267 15.97 37.95 -13.21
C LEU A 267 14.45 37.68 -13.38
N THR A 268 13.60 38.57 -12.89
CA THR A 268 12.14 38.39 -13.02
C THR A 268 11.64 38.53 -14.46
N LEU A 269 12.44 39.12 -15.34
CA LEU A 269 12.10 39.33 -16.75
C LEU A 269 11.95 38.02 -17.52
N VAL A 270 12.64 36.93 -17.10
CA VAL A 270 12.55 35.65 -17.75
C VAL A 270 11.34 34.82 -17.30
N ILE A 271 10.67 35.17 -16.18
CA ILE A 271 9.56 34.40 -15.63
C ILE A 271 8.45 34.07 -16.65
N PRO A 272 7.99 35.02 -17.48
CA PRO A 272 6.97 34.74 -18.48
C PRO A 272 7.39 33.68 -19.53
N GLN A 273 8.67 33.67 -19.91
CA GLN A 273 9.22 32.69 -20.85
C GLN A 273 9.36 31.31 -20.19
N VAL A 274 9.92 31.28 -18.97
CA VAL A 274 10.06 30.02 -18.21
C VAL A 274 8.73 29.35 -17.97
N LEU A 275 7.71 30.10 -17.61
CA LEU A 275 6.37 29.56 -17.35
C LEU A 275 5.64 29.11 -18.63
N GLY A 276 5.85 29.82 -19.76
CA GLY A 276 5.11 29.49 -21.00
C GLY A 276 3.60 29.40 -20.76
N THR A 277 3.07 28.19 -20.70
CA THR A 277 1.64 27.90 -20.42
C THR A 277 1.35 27.52 -18.98
N ILE A 278 2.38 27.38 -18.13
CA ILE A 278 2.25 27.00 -16.73
C ILE A 278 1.53 28.09 -15.94
N ASN A 279 0.54 27.70 -15.12
CA ASN A 279 -0.20 28.65 -14.29
C ASN A 279 0.65 29.14 -13.10
N PRO A 280 1.00 30.44 -13.01
CA PRO A 280 1.82 30.98 -11.95
C PRO A 280 1.17 30.88 -10.54
N ALA A 281 -0.16 30.76 -10.46
CA ALA A 281 -0.86 30.66 -9.18
C ALA A 281 -0.69 29.31 -8.49
N THR A 282 -0.25 28.28 -9.23
CA THR A 282 -0.09 26.91 -8.74
C THR A 282 1.38 26.46 -8.65
N HIS A 283 2.31 27.36 -9.02
CA HIS A 283 3.73 27.05 -9.05
C HIS A 283 4.55 28.13 -8.34
N VAL A 284 5.67 27.71 -7.75
CA VAL A 284 6.68 28.59 -7.18
C VAL A 284 7.87 28.62 -8.13
N ILE A 285 8.37 29.85 -8.43
CA ILE A 285 9.56 30.04 -9.23
C ILE A 285 10.68 30.56 -8.33
N THR A 286 11.82 29.92 -8.35
CA THR A 286 13.00 30.29 -7.57
C THR A 286 14.25 30.23 -8.43
N PHE A 287 15.19 31.17 -8.15
CA PHE A 287 16.43 31.32 -8.89
C PHE A 287 17.63 30.89 -8.05
N TYR A 288 18.63 30.32 -8.69
CA TYR A 288 19.84 29.82 -8.05
C TYR A 288 21.07 30.11 -8.93
N ASN A 289 22.21 30.27 -8.31
CA ASN A 289 23.49 30.39 -8.98
C ASN A 289 24.31 29.08 -8.93
N ASP A 290 23.70 27.98 -8.49
CA ASP A 290 24.31 26.66 -8.40
C ASP A 290 23.28 25.58 -8.66
N ALA A 291 23.60 24.61 -9.54
CA ALA A 291 22.71 23.54 -9.94
C ALA A 291 22.31 22.62 -8.78
N THR A 292 23.24 22.37 -7.85
CA THR A 292 22.96 21.48 -6.69
C THR A 292 21.98 22.16 -5.73
N ASN A 293 22.16 23.48 -5.50
CA ASN A 293 21.22 24.25 -4.70
C ASN A 293 19.82 24.29 -5.33
N ALA A 294 19.74 24.44 -6.65
CA ALA A 294 18.48 24.38 -7.39
C ALA A 294 17.79 23.02 -7.25
N GLN A 295 18.55 21.93 -7.36
CA GLN A 295 18.05 20.56 -7.20
C GLN A 295 17.53 20.31 -5.78
N GLN A 296 18.18 20.86 -4.78
CA GLN A 296 17.80 20.69 -3.37
C GLN A 296 16.78 21.74 -2.88
N GLY A 297 16.53 22.81 -3.65
CA GLY A 297 15.63 23.88 -3.25
C GLY A 297 16.15 24.73 -2.09
N ILE A 298 17.48 24.88 -1.95
CA ILE A 298 18.13 25.61 -0.85
C ILE A 298 19.00 26.76 -1.38
N ASN A 299 19.25 27.78 -0.54
CA ASN A 299 20.13 28.91 -0.87
C ASN A 299 19.71 29.67 -2.15
N ASN A 300 18.41 29.84 -2.38
CA ASN A 300 17.89 30.56 -3.54
C ASN A 300 18.31 32.07 -3.52
N ILE A 301 18.42 32.64 -4.70
CA ILE A 301 18.65 34.08 -4.89
C ILE A 301 17.37 34.82 -4.43
N THR A 302 17.52 35.71 -3.42
CA THR A 302 16.41 36.47 -2.86
C THR A 302 16.25 37.85 -3.48
N ALA A 303 17.35 38.45 -3.96
CA ALA A 303 17.36 39.76 -4.62
C ALA A 303 17.25 39.61 -6.14
N THR A 304 16.07 39.16 -6.62
CA THR A 304 15.87 38.82 -8.04
C THR A 304 15.78 40.01 -8.98
N SER A 305 15.33 41.18 -8.53
CA SER A 305 15.19 42.40 -9.36
C SER A 305 16.42 43.30 -9.35
N GLY A 306 17.57 42.83 -8.96
CA GLY A 306 18.81 43.59 -8.90
C GLY A 306 19.98 42.70 -8.52
N TYR A 307 19.97 41.50 -9.03
CA TYR A 307 21.01 40.49 -8.80
C TYR A 307 22.30 40.92 -9.50
N ILE A 308 23.35 41.15 -8.74
CA ILE A 308 24.68 41.40 -9.31
C ILE A 308 25.34 40.05 -9.56
N ASN A 309 25.75 39.80 -10.82
CA ASN A 309 26.42 38.56 -11.19
C ASN A 309 27.63 38.30 -10.28
N GLY A 310 27.77 37.06 -9.81
CA GLY A 310 28.88 36.64 -8.94
C GLY A 310 30.16 36.28 -9.71
N MET A 311 30.05 36.07 -11.01
CA MET A 311 31.16 35.73 -11.94
C MET A 311 31.31 36.87 -12.95
N ILE A 312 32.57 37.24 -13.24
CA ILE A 312 32.88 38.32 -14.18
C ILE A 312 32.37 37.98 -15.61
N ASN A 313 31.69 38.92 -16.22
CA ASN A 313 31.14 38.94 -17.58
C ASN A 313 29.99 37.97 -17.86
N GLN A 314 29.95 36.77 -17.27
CA GLN A 314 28.89 35.75 -17.54
C GLN A 314 28.72 34.86 -16.34
N GLU A 315 27.45 34.55 -16.00
CA GLU A 315 27.10 33.61 -14.97
C GLU A 315 25.84 32.85 -15.40
N THR A 316 25.81 31.52 -15.15
CA THR A 316 24.63 30.69 -15.41
C THR A 316 23.70 30.74 -14.20
N ILE A 317 22.43 31.03 -14.45
CA ILE A 317 21.36 31.08 -13.46
C ILE A 317 20.41 29.90 -13.71
N TYR A 318 20.12 29.13 -12.65
CA TYR A 318 19.17 28.02 -12.67
C TYR A 318 17.82 28.48 -12.15
N VAL A 319 16.75 28.11 -12.84
CA VAL A 319 15.37 28.44 -12.48
C VAL A 319 14.64 27.16 -12.15
N ARG A 320 14.20 27.02 -10.89
CA ARG A 320 13.38 25.93 -10.42
C ARG A 320 11.91 26.35 -10.45
N VAL A 321 11.08 25.60 -11.17
CA VAL A 321 9.62 25.72 -11.20
C VAL A 321 9.04 24.56 -10.46
N GLU A 322 8.35 24.81 -9.34
CA GLU A 322 7.85 23.78 -8.44
C GLU A 322 6.33 23.86 -8.31
N THR A 323 5.63 22.73 -8.47
CA THR A 323 4.18 22.62 -8.23
C THR A 323 3.90 22.68 -6.73
N ILE A 324 3.14 23.67 -6.26
CA ILE A 324 2.86 23.89 -4.83
C ILE A 324 2.20 22.68 -4.17
N ALA A 325 1.29 22.01 -4.86
CA ALA A 325 0.49 20.91 -4.30
C ALA A 325 1.30 19.62 -4.11
N THR A 326 2.29 19.35 -4.97
CA THR A 326 2.98 18.04 -5.02
C THR A 326 4.46 18.14 -4.68
N GLY A 327 5.06 19.33 -4.78
CA GLY A 327 6.50 19.54 -4.65
C GLY A 327 7.30 19.05 -5.86
N CYS A 328 6.63 18.55 -6.93
CA CYS A 328 7.32 18.16 -8.15
C CYS A 328 7.82 19.38 -8.91
N PHE A 329 9.02 19.29 -9.44
CA PHE A 329 9.68 20.45 -10.04
C PHE A 329 10.49 20.11 -11.28
N ASP A 330 10.69 21.12 -12.11
CA ASP A 330 11.64 21.12 -13.22
C ASP A 330 12.64 22.25 -13.06
N ILE A 331 13.82 22.12 -13.66
CA ILE A 331 14.90 23.09 -13.61
C ILE A 331 15.38 23.36 -15.03
N VAL A 332 15.38 24.63 -15.37
CA VAL A 332 16.01 25.14 -16.61
C VAL A 332 17.08 26.16 -16.24
N ASP A 333 18.00 26.42 -17.15
CA ASP A 333 19.06 27.41 -16.96
C ASP A 333 19.14 28.41 -18.12
N PHE A 334 19.74 29.58 -17.86
CA PHE A 334 20.05 30.61 -18.81
C PHE A 334 21.27 31.39 -18.34
N ASP A 335 21.92 32.13 -19.25
CA ASP A 335 23.05 32.94 -18.91
C ASP A 335 22.67 34.42 -18.72
N ILE A 336 23.28 35.04 -17.74
CA ILE A 336 23.33 36.49 -17.60
C ILE A 336 24.68 36.97 -18.08
N ILE A 337 24.71 37.92 -19.04
CA ILE A 337 25.90 38.31 -19.77
C ILE A 337 26.09 39.84 -19.69
N VAL A 338 27.28 40.24 -19.25
CA VAL A 338 27.70 41.63 -19.28
C VAL A 338 28.50 41.89 -20.54
N ASP A 339 27.89 42.60 -21.48
CA ASP A 339 28.51 42.96 -22.74
C ASP A 339 29.43 44.16 -22.59
N PRO A 340 30.66 44.07 -23.12
CA PRO A 340 31.58 45.19 -23.05
C PRO A 340 31.06 46.40 -23.86
N LEU A 341 31.26 47.61 -23.33
CA LEU A 341 30.93 48.81 -24.08
C LEU A 341 31.77 48.91 -25.35
N PRO A 342 31.22 49.52 -26.43
CA PRO A 342 32.01 49.88 -27.59
C PRO A 342 33.21 50.73 -27.21
N LEU A 343 34.37 50.40 -27.70
CA LEU A 343 35.59 51.21 -27.47
C LEU A 343 35.47 52.51 -28.20
N ILE A 344 35.43 53.59 -27.44
CA ILE A 344 35.55 54.95 -27.98
C ILE A 344 36.95 55.46 -27.59
N THR A 345 37.84 55.60 -28.56
CA THR A 345 39.11 56.26 -28.28
C THR A 345 38.89 57.74 -28.06
N THR A 346 39.08 58.20 -26.84
CA THR A 346 39.00 59.61 -26.48
C THR A 346 40.19 60.37 -27.05
N PRO A 347 40.08 61.59 -27.17
CA PRO A 347 39.43 62.45 -28.11
C PRO A 347 40.48 63.20 -28.96
N ASN A 348 41.31 62.56 -29.71
CA ASN A 348 42.15 63.19 -30.71
C ASN A 348 41.91 62.55 -32.10
N TYR A 349 40.65 62.59 -32.51
CA TYR A 349 40.43 62.51 -33.96
C TYR A 349 41.07 63.72 -34.58
N PRO A 350 41.95 63.53 -35.59
CA PRO A 350 42.49 64.66 -36.27
C PRO A 350 41.34 65.54 -36.79
N GLN A 351 41.48 66.86 -36.58
CA GLN A 351 40.48 67.81 -37.01
C GLN A 351 40.09 67.52 -38.47
N TYR A 352 38.78 67.31 -38.70
CA TYR A 352 38.26 67.15 -40.04
C TYR A 352 38.12 68.53 -40.66
N SER A 353 38.98 68.89 -41.52
CA SER A 353 39.05 70.24 -42.16
C SER A 353 38.86 70.12 -43.65
N LEU A 354 38.08 70.98 -44.24
CA LEU A 354 37.93 71.20 -45.66
C LEU A 354 38.30 72.61 -46.02
N CYS A 355 38.72 72.77 -47.27
CA CYS A 355 38.93 74.13 -47.81
C CYS A 355 37.59 74.76 -48.26
N ASP A 356 37.33 75.98 -47.93
CA ASP A 356 36.17 76.74 -48.38
C ASP A 356 36.20 76.86 -49.90
N LYS A 357 35.26 76.14 -50.56
CA LYS A 357 35.16 76.13 -52.01
C LYS A 357 33.97 76.96 -52.54
N ASP A 358 33.01 77.26 -51.68
CA ASP A 358 31.85 78.08 -52.01
C ASP A 358 32.07 79.57 -51.68
N GLN A 359 32.53 80.32 -52.65
CA GLN A 359 32.78 81.73 -52.53
C GLN A 359 31.51 82.59 -52.24
N THR A 360 30.32 81.98 -52.29
CA THR A 360 29.05 82.64 -52.00
C THR A 360 28.58 82.51 -50.57
N LYS A 361 29.09 81.50 -49.84
CA LYS A 361 28.79 81.23 -48.44
C LYS A 361 30.09 80.96 -47.66
N ILE A 362 30.84 81.98 -47.46
CA ILE A 362 32.17 81.98 -46.82
C ILE A 362 32.09 81.32 -45.40
N GLY A 363 32.88 80.25 -45.19
CA GLY A 363 32.93 79.53 -43.93
C GLY A 363 31.92 78.42 -43.79
N TYR A 364 31.22 77.99 -44.86
CA TYR A 364 30.30 76.83 -44.87
C TYR A 364 30.75 75.80 -45.90
N GLU A 365 30.91 74.55 -45.44
CA GLU A 365 31.18 73.40 -46.30
C GLU A 365 30.37 72.19 -45.91
N ILE A 366 30.16 71.26 -46.85
CA ILE A 366 29.48 69.99 -46.59
C ILE A 366 30.51 68.95 -46.19
N PHE A 367 30.46 68.48 -44.93
CA PHE A 367 31.32 67.45 -44.43
C PHE A 367 30.63 66.05 -44.63
N ASP A 368 31.34 65.11 -45.24
CA ASP A 368 30.93 63.71 -45.31
C ASP A 368 31.37 63.01 -44.01
N LEU A 369 30.48 63.00 -43.01
CA LEU A 369 30.75 62.39 -41.70
C LEU A 369 30.91 60.87 -41.79
N ASN A 370 30.29 60.20 -42.79
CA ASN A 370 30.43 58.75 -42.95
C ASN A 370 31.87 58.36 -43.28
N SER A 371 32.66 59.23 -43.89
CA SER A 371 34.09 59.04 -44.14
C SER A 371 34.93 58.85 -42.86
N LYS A 372 34.39 59.24 -41.68
CA LYS A 372 35.01 59.08 -40.39
C LYS A 372 34.58 57.82 -39.62
N VAL A 373 33.58 57.12 -40.08
CA VAL A 373 33.04 55.89 -39.37
C VAL A 373 34.15 54.85 -39.20
N VAL A 374 34.98 54.61 -40.21
CA VAL A 374 36.03 53.59 -40.14
C VAL A 374 37.09 53.99 -39.08
N ASP A 375 37.46 55.29 -39.04
CA ASP A 375 38.40 55.82 -38.04
C ASP A 375 37.86 55.72 -36.63
N ILE A 376 36.54 55.99 -36.44
CA ILE A 376 35.80 55.92 -35.15
C ILE A 376 35.71 54.47 -34.66
N LEU A 377 35.37 53.54 -35.53
CA LEU A 377 35.11 52.13 -35.15
C LEU A 377 36.40 51.35 -34.85
N LEU A 378 37.58 51.80 -35.31
CA LEU A 378 38.89 51.12 -35.08
C LEU A 378 38.86 49.62 -35.37
N GLY A 379 38.12 49.22 -36.40
CA GLY A 379 37.97 47.80 -36.79
C GLY A 379 36.96 47.03 -36.02
N GLN A 380 36.23 47.61 -35.08
CA GLN A 380 35.07 46.97 -34.40
C GLN A 380 34.00 46.69 -35.42
N THR A 381 33.42 45.47 -35.38
CA THR A 381 32.35 44.97 -36.28
C THR A 381 31.00 44.94 -35.53
N GLY A 382 29.90 45.06 -36.26
CA GLY A 382 28.57 45.02 -35.66
C GLY A 382 28.13 46.32 -34.97
N MET A 383 28.90 47.42 -35.10
CA MET A 383 28.59 48.70 -34.49
C MET A 383 27.94 49.66 -35.49
N SER A 384 27.06 50.52 -35.01
CA SER A 384 26.51 51.64 -35.77
C SER A 384 27.03 52.98 -35.18
N VAL A 385 27.31 53.95 -36.06
CA VAL A 385 27.75 55.30 -35.66
C VAL A 385 26.68 56.29 -36.05
N THR A 386 26.22 57.09 -35.09
CA THR A 386 25.25 58.19 -35.31
C THR A 386 25.89 59.48 -34.86
N PHE A 387 25.77 60.55 -35.68
CA PHE A 387 26.37 61.85 -35.41
C PHE A 387 25.30 62.83 -34.89
N TYR A 388 25.62 63.50 -33.82
CA TYR A 388 24.79 64.50 -33.20
C TYR A 388 25.49 65.83 -33.09
N PRO A 389 24.83 67.04 -33.30
CA PRO A 389 25.45 68.35 -33.20
C PRO A 389 25.72 68.76 -31.75
N SER A 390 25.12 68.13 -30.76
CA SER A 390 25.31 68.39 -29.33
C SER A 390 24.96 67.15 -28.51
N LEU A 391 25.51 66.97 -27.29
CA LEU A 391 25.08 66.12 -26.25
C LEU A 391 23.86 66.76 -25.56
N THR A 392 22.64 66.50 -25.98
CA THR A 392 21.44 67.00 -25.30
C THR A 392 20.58 65.80 -24.90
#